data_b9e8e3c19983049de345b9380fe172bf
#
_entry.id   b9e8e3c19983049de345b9380fe172bf
#
_cell.length_a   1.000
_cell.length_b   1.000
_cell.length_c   1.000
_cell.angle_alpha   90.00
_cell.angle_beta   90.00
_cell.angle_gamma   90.00
#
_symmetry.space_group_name_H-M   'P 1'
#
loop_
_entity.id
_entity.type
_entity.pdbx_description
1 polymer ?
#
loop_
_entity_poly.entity_id
_entity_poly.type
_entity_poly.pdbx_seq_one_letter_code
_entity_poly.pdbx_strand_id
1 'polypeptide(L)'
;MEFLQEINWSPLWISLKTGVVATIIAFFAGIFFANLAMKLRPAARGILDGVLTMPLVLPPTVAGFFLLLLFSLKRPFGSFLLENFDIKVVQTWKGCVIAAAVIAFPLMYRNARAAFEQVDVNLRYAGQTLGMSDRQIFWKV
;
A
#
# COMPACT_ATOMS: atom_id res chain seq x y z
N MET A 1 23.91 35.08 3.58
CA MET A 1 22.60 34.79 2.92
C MET A 1 22.75 34.08 1.57
N GLU A 2 23.96 34.04 1.00
CA GLU A 2 24.24 33.33 -0.27
C GLU A 2 24.14 31.81 -0.18
N PHE A 3 24.38 31.22 1.00
CA PHE A 3 24.34 29.76 1.22
C PHE A 3 22.95 29.13 0.97
N LEU A 4 21.88 29.90 1.10
CA LEU A 4 20.52 29.45 0.87
C LEU A 4 20.10 29.49 -0.61
N GLN A 5 20.81 30.24 -1.45
CA GLN A 5 20.54 30.34 -2.88
C GLN A 5 21.17 29.19 -3.70
N GLU A 6 22.20 28.51 -3.16
CA GLU A 6 22.80 27.34 -3.80
C GLU A 6 22.15 25.99 -3.43
N ILE A 7 21.20 26.00 -2.49
CA ILE A 7 20.53 24.76 -2.10
C ILE A 7 19.59 24.32 -3.23
N ASN A 8 19.97 23.21 -3.87
CA ASN A 8 19.10 22.57 -4.85
C ASN A 8 17.92 21.89 -4.13
N TRP A 9 16.77 22.54 -4.13
CA TRP A 9 15.52 22.03 -3.49
C TRP A 9 14.87 20.88 -4.25
N SER A 10 15.35 20.56 -5.45
CA SER A 10 14.79 19.52 -6.32
C SER A 10 14.70 18.14 -5.63
N PRO A 11 15.73 17.65 -4.92
CA PRO A 11 15.65 16.34 -4.26
C PRO A 11 14.60 16.29 -3.14
N LEU A 12 14.45 17.38 -2.38
CA LEU A 12 13.43 17.49 -1.33
C LEU A 12 12.02 17.44 -1.93
N TRP A 13 11.80 18.16 -3.02
CA TRP A 13 10.51 18.19 -3.70
C TRP A 13 10.13 16.84 -4.30
N ILE A 14 11.10 16.14 -4.91
CA ILE A 14 10.92 14.79 -5.45
C ILE A 14 10.59 13.80 -4.32
N SER A 15 11.31 13.86 -3.20
CA SER A 15 11.09 12.98 -2.05
C SER A 15 9.71 13.21 -1.42
N LEU A 16 9.32 14.47 -1.23
CA LEU A 16 8.01 14.83 -0.69
C LEU A 16 6.87 14.33 -1.59
N LYS A 17 6.97 14.61 -2.88
CA LYS A 17 6.00 14.15 -3.87
C LYS A 17 5.89 12.62 -3.90
N THR A 18 7.03 11.92 -3.87
CA THR A 18 7.07 10.45 -3.83
C THR A 18 6.40 9.92 -2.57
N GLY A 19 6.74 10.49 -1.40
CA GLY A 19 6.17 10.11 -0.11
C GLY A 19 4.67 10.30 -0.06
N VAL A 20 4.17 11.46 -0.49
CA VAL A 20 2.71 11.75 -0.52
C VAL A 20 1.97 10.76 -1.41
N VAL A 21 2.45 10.54 -2.65
CA VAL A 21 1.78 9.62 -3.58
C VAL A 21 1.84 8.17 -3.07
N ALA A 22 2.98 7.72 -2.56
CA ALA A 22 3.13 6.38 -1.99
C ALA A 22 2.22 6.18 -0.77
N THR A 23 2.09 7.20 0.10
CA THR A 23 1.20 7.15 1.27
C THR A 23 -0.26 7.04 0.86
N ILE A 24 -0.70 7.79 -0.13
CA ILE A 24 -2.09 7.71 -0.64
C ILE A 24 -2.37 6.31 -1.18
N ILE A 25 -1.45 5.75 -1.97
CA ILE A 25 -1.60 4.39 -2.52
C ILE A 25 -1.66 3.36 -1.38
N ALA A 26 -0.71 3.41 -0.44
CA ALA A 26 -0.65 2.49 0.68
C ALA A 26 -1.87 2.60 1.59
N PHE A 27 -2.40 3.82 1.79
CA PHE A 27 -3.59 4.08 2.59
C PHE A 27 -4.83 3.41 2.02
N PHE A 28 -5.16 3.68 0.77
CA PHE A 28 -6.34 3.09 0.14
C PHE A 28 -6.20 1.58 -0.05
N ALA A 29 -5.04 1.11 -0.47
CA ALA A 29 -4.77 -0.32 -0.59
C ALA A 29 -4.85 -1.02 0.78
N GLY A 30 -4.25 -0.44 1.82
CA GLY A 30 -4.28 -0.98 3.19
C GLY A 30 -5.70 -1.15 3.72
N ILE A 31 -6.53 -0.11 3.60
CA ILE A 31 -7.94 -0.16 4.01
C ILE A 31 -8.72 -1.20 3.19
N PHE A 32 -8.52 -1.22 1.88
CA PHE A 32 -9.19 -2.17 1.00
C PHE A 32 -8.88 -3.63 1.38
N PHE A 33 -7.61 -3.97 1.52
CA PHE A 33 -7.20 -5.33 1.88
C PHE A 33 -7.55 -5.69 3.33
N ALA A 34 -7.52 -4.74 4.26
CA ALA A 34 -7.97 -4.96 5.63
C ALA A 34 -9.47 -5.29 5.69
N ASN A 35 -10.31 -4.54 4.97
CA ASN A 35 -11.74 -4.83 4.87
C ASN A 35 -12.00 -6.19 4.18
N LEU A 36 -11.22 -6.54 3.15
CA LEU A 36 -11.30 -7.84 2.50
C LEU A 36 -10.95 -8.97 3.47
N ALA A 37 -9.87 -8.83 4.24
CA ALA A 37 -9.44 -9.79 5.24
C ALA A 37 -10.50 -10.07 6.30
N MET A 38 -11.24 -9.04 6.72
CA MET A 38 -12.33 -9.20 7.69
C MET A 38 -13.49 -10.05 7.18
N LYS A 39 -13.67 -10.17 5.86
CA LYS A 39 -14.73 -10.98 5.23
C LYS A 39 -14.31 -12.41 4.95
N LEU A 40 -13.02 -12.73 5.05
CA LEU A 40 -12.49 -14.05 4.75
C LEU A 40 -12.63 -15.01 5.94
N ARG A 41 -12.65 -16.32 5.61
CA ARG A 41 -12.59 -17.40 6.61
C ARG A 41 -11.22 -17.37 7.32
N PRO A 42 -11.13 -17.80 8.60
CA PRO A 42 -9.90 -17.70 9.40
C PRO A 42 -8.65 -18.25 8.71
N ALA A 43 -8.75 -19.41 8.04
CA ALA A 43 -7.62 -20.00 7.33
C ALA A 43 -7.13 -19.15 6.14
N ALA A 44 -8.06 -18.67 5.31
CA ALA A 44 -7.74 -17.80 4.16
C ALA A 44 -7.21 -16.44 4.61
N ARG A 45 -7.75 -15.92 5.70
CA ARG A 45 -7.30 -14.68 6.34
C ARG A 45 -5.85 -14.81 6.82
N GLY A 46 -5.48 -15.91 7.50
CA GLY A 46 -4.11 -16.14 7.96
C GLY A 46 -3.10 -16.21 6.80
N ILE A 47 -3.46 -16.84 5.68
CA ILE A 47 -2.62 -16.87 4.48
C ILE A 47 -2.46 -15.47 3.88
N LEU A 48 -3.55 -14.72 3.75
CA LEU A 48 -3.53 -13.35 3.23
C LEU A 48 -2.66 -12.46 4.11
N ASP A 49 -2.81 -12.54 5.43
CA ASP A 49 -1.99 -11.80 6.40
C ASP A 49 -0.50 -12.11 6.23
N GLY A 50 -0.14 -13.38 6.12
CA GLY A 50 1.25 -13.80 5.92
C GLY A 50 1.83 -13.22 4.64
N VAL A 51 1.12 -13.31 3.52
CA VAL A 51 1.57 -12.81 2.22
C VAL A 51 1.69 -11.28 2.22
N LEU A 52 0.68 -10.57 2.72
CA LEU A 52 0.65 -9.10 2.71
C LEU A 52 1.66 -8.47 3.68
N THR A 53 2.03 -9.18 4.75
CA THR A 53 3.01 -8.69 5.72
C THR A 53 4.44 -9.15 5.40
N MET A 54 4.64 -10.00 4.41
CA MET A 54 5.95 -10.50 4.01
C MET A 54 6.98 -9.40 3.72
N PRO A 55 6.64 -8.29 3.01
CA PRO A 55 7.60 -7.20 2.78
C PRO A 55 8.11 -6.53 4.06
N LEU A 56 7.36 -6.60 5.17
CA LEU A 56 7.78 -6.02 6.45
C LEU A 56 8.87 -6.84 7.13
N VAL A 57 8.87 -8.17 6.91
CA VAL A 57 9.85 -9.09 7.52
C VAL A 57 11.17 -9.07 6.76
N LEU A 58 11.11 -8.80 5.46
CA LEU A 58 12.31 -8.73 4.63
C LEU A 58 13.10 -7.43 4.90
N PRO A 59 14.43 -7.49 4.96
CA PRO A 59 15.24 -6.28 4.94
C PRO A 59 14.87 -5.40 3.72
N PRO A 60 14.78 -4.06 3.86
CA PRO A 60 14.37 -3.18 2.77
C PRO A 60 15.20 -3.33 1.48
N THR A 61 16.48 -3.63 1.63
CA THR A 61 17.40 -3.92 0.51
C THR A 61 16.99 -5.17 -0.26
N VAL A 62 16.57 -6.22 0.44
CA VAL A 62 16.11 -7.48 -0.16
C VAL A 62 14.77 -7.26 -0.86
N ALA A 63 13.83 -6.56 -0.21
CA ALA A 63 12.56 -6.21 -0.82
C ALA A 63 12.76 -5.36 -2.09
N GLY A 64 13.64 -4.36 -2.04
CA GLY A 64 14.00 -3.55 -3.20
C GLY A 64 14.63 -4.36 -4.33
N PHE A 65 15.49 -5.33 -4.01
CA PHE A 65 16.10 -6.23 -4.99
C PHE A 65 15.03 -7.12 -5.67
N PHE A 66 14.09 -7.68 -4.92
CA PHE A 66 12.98 -8.44 -5.49
C PHE A 66 12.09 -7.61 -6.41
N LEU A 67 11.78 -6.37 -6.02
CA LEU A 67 11.05 -5.44 -6.88
C LEU A 67 11.81 -5.13 -8.16
N LEU A 68 13.13 -4.92 -8.06
CA LEU A 68 13.98 -4.68 -9.21
C LEU A 68 13.98 -5.89 -10.15
N LEU A 69 14.08 -7.11 -9.63
CA LEU A 69 13.98 -8.33 -10.43
C LEU A 69 12.62 -8.48 -11.09
N LEU A 70 11.54 -8.19 -10.36
CA LEU A 70 10.17 -8.32 -10.86
C LEU A 70 9.91 -7.34 -12.02
N PHE A 71 10.31 -6.07 -11.86
CA PHE A 71 10.09 -5.01 -12.86
C PHE A 71 11.21 -4.87 -13.88
N SER A 72 12.24 -5.71 -13.82
CA SER A 72 13.34 -5.70 -14.79
C SER A 72 12.82 -5.95 -16.21
N LEU A 73 13.31 -5.14 -17.16
CA LEU A 73 12.96 -5.26 -18.57
C LEU A 73 13.42 -6.59 -19.19
N LYS A 74 14.35 -7.31 -18.53
CA LYS A 74 14.80 -8.65 -18.94
C LYS A 74 13.88 -9.78 -18.45
N ARG A 75 12.86 -9.47 -17.66
CA ARG A 75 11.90 -10.45 -17.13
C ARG A 75 10.53 -10.29 -17.79
N PRO A 76 9.74 -11.38 -17.88
CA PRO A 76 8.48 -11.39 -18.60
C PRO A 76 7.50 -10.31 -18.11
N PHE A 77 7.46 -10.06 -16.81
CA PHE A 77 6.55 -9.06 -16.22
C PHE A 77 6.95 -7.63 -16.56
N GLY A 78 8.24 -7.31 -16.49
CA GLY A 78 8.73 -5.97 -16.83
C GLY A 78 8.64 -5.67 -18.32
N SER A 79 8.94 -6.65 -19.21
CA SER A 79 8.77 -6.50 -20.64
C SER A 79 7.30 -6.36 -21.03
N PHE A 80 6.40 -7.16 -20.43
CA PHE A 80 4.96 -7.04 -20.64
C PHE A 80 4.41 -5.65 -20.32
N LEU A 81 4.85 -5.05 -19.19
CA LEU A 81 4.46 -3.68 -18.81
C LEU A 81 4.96 -2.63 -19.81
N LEU A 82 6.18 -2.80 -20.32
CA LEU A 82 6.73 -1.89 -21.31
C LEU A 82 6.02 -2.02 -22.66
N GLU A 83 5.80 -3.25 -23.13
CA GLU A 83 5.23 -3.51 -24.46
C GLU A 83 3.75 -3.14 -24.56
N ASN A 84 2.96 -3.37 -23.50
CA ASN A 84 1.51 -3.13 -23.54
C ASN A 84 1.07 -1.78 -23.00
N PHE A 85 1.84 -1.19 -22.07
CA PHE A 85 1.45 0.04 -21.37
C PHE A 85 2.47 1.16 -21.51
N ASP A 86 3.60 0.92 -22.16
CA ASP A 86 4.73 1.88 -22.27
C ASP A 86 5.19 2.40 -20.86
N ILE A 87 5.12 1.51 -19.85
CA ILE A 87 5.46 1.82 -18.48
C ILE A 87 6.83 1.24 -18.13
N LYS A 88 7.84 2.10 -18.14
CA LYS A 88 9.15 1.79 -17.58
C LYS A 88 9.12 2.10 -16.07
N VAL A 89 9.33 1.07 -15.24
CA VAL A 89 9.33 1.19 -13.76
C VAL A 89 10.75 1.39 -13.24
N VAL A 90 11.71 0.59 -13.68
CA VAL A 90 13.08 0.60 -13.20
C VAL A 90 13.78 1.92 -13.54
N GLN A 91 14.47 2.51 -12.54
CA GLN A 91 15.18 3.79 -12.65
C GLN A 91 14.28 4.98 -13.05
N THR A 92 13.01 4.95 -12.63
CA THR A 92 12.08 6.06 -12.84
C THR A 92 11.45 6.50 -11.52
N TRP A 93 10.87 7.70 -11.50
CA TRP A 93 10.09 8.18 -10.37
C TRP A 93 8.92 7.24 -10.01
N LYS A 94 8.28 6.63 -11.03
CA LYS A 94 7.22 5.62 -10.84
C LYS A 94 7.73 4.42 -10.02
N GLY A 95 8.96 3.97 -10.29
CA GLY A 95 9.60 2.90 -9.53
C GLY A 95 9.84 3.26 -8.06
N CYS A 96 10.25 4.50 -7.79
CA CYS A 96 10.40 4.99 -6.42
C CYS A 96 9.07 4.99 -5.66
N VAL A 97 7.99 5.44 -6.30
CA VAL A 97 6.64 5.43 -5.72
C VAL A 97 6.17 4.02 -5.41
N ILE A 98 6.34 3.09 -6.35
CA ILE A 98 5.96 1.68 -6.16
C ILE A 98 6.75 1.05 -5.01
N ALA A 99 8.06 1.23 -4.97
CA ALA A 99 8.91 0.69 -3.91
C ALA A 99 8.51 1.25 -2.53
N ALA A 100 8.30 2.56 -2.43
CA ALA A 100 7.86 3.22 -1.20
C ALA A 100 6.47 2.73 -0.76
N ALA A 101 5.52 2.60 -1.70
CA ALA A 101 4.18 2.10 -1.41
C ALA A 101 4.19 0.64 -0.93
N VAL A 102 4.98 -0.24 -1.57
CA VAL A 102 5.10 -1.66 -1.18
C VAL A 102 5.68 -1.82 0.23
N ILE A 103 6.67 -0.99 0.59
CA ILE A 103 7.27 -1.03 1.94
C ILE A 103 6.32 -0.44 2.99
N ALA A 104 5.59 0.62 2.69
CA ALA A 104 4.65 1.26 3.60
C ALA A 104 3.33 0.47 3.76
N PHE A 105 2.92 -0.27 2.74
CA PHE A 105 1.65 -0.97 2.67
C PHE A 105 1.39 -1.93 3.84
N PRO A 106 2.32 -2.84 4.24
CA PRO A 106 2.07 -3.78 5.32
C PRO A 106 1.75 -3.10 6.65
N LEU A 107 2.42 -1.99 6.95
CA LEU A 107 2.18 -1.22 8.18
C LEU A 107 0.77 -0.61 8.16
N MET A 108 0.39 -0.02 7.03
CA MET A 108 -0.95 0.56 6.85
C MET A 108 -2.04 -0.51 6.93
N TYR A 109 -1.83 -1.66 6.27
CA TYR A 109 -2.73 -2.81 6.33
C TYR A 109 -2.97 -3.28 7.76
N ARG A 110 -1.90 -3.48 8.54
CA ARG A 110 -1.99 -3.93 9.94
C ARG A 110 -2.73 -2.92 10.82
N ASN A 111 -2.44 -1.63 10.67
CA ASN A 111 -3.11 -0.57 11.42
C ASN A 111 -4.60 -0.48 11.06
N ALA A 112 -4.94 -0.50 9.78
CA ALA A 112 -6.32 -0.50 9.33
C ALA A 112 -7.09 -1.72 9.83
N ARG A 113 -6.47 -2.90 9.79
CA ARG A 113 -7.06 -4.12 10.31
C ARG A 113 -7.29 -4.06 11.82
N ALA A 114 -6.31 -3.60 12.59
CA ALA A 114 -6.45 -3.45 14.03
C ALA A 114 -7.58 -2.46 14.39
N ALA A 115 -7.72 -1.38 13.62
CA ALA A 115 -8.82 -0.44 13.79
C ALA A 115 -10.18 -1.11 13.53
N PHE A 116 -10.32 -1.91 12.48
CA PHE A 116 -11.57 -2.64 12.21
C PHE A 116 -11.90 -3.69 13.27
N GLU A 117 -10.89 -4.34 13.85
CA GLU A 117 -11.08 -5.33 14.93
C GLU A 117 -11.53 -4.70 16.25
N GLN A 118 -11.22 -3.43 16.46
CA GLN A 118 -11.63 -2.68 17.66
C GLN A 118 -13.08 -2.18 17.61
N VAL A 119 -13.70 -2.17 16.44
CA VAL A 119 -15.11 -1.78 16.32
C VAL A 119 -16.00 -2.85 16.96
N ASP A 120 -16.81 -2.43 17.93
CA ASP A 120 -17.75 -3.33 18.61
C ASP A 120 -18.77 -3.90 17.61
N VAL A 121 -18.90 -5.23 17.62
CA VAL A 121 -19.85 -5.97 16.76
C VAL A 121 -21.29 -5.49 17.00
N ASN A 122 -21.62 -5.05 18.22
CA ASN A 122 -22.96 -4.54 18.55
C ASN A 122 -23.29 -3.25 17.80
N LEU A 123 -22.31 -2.39 17.52
CA LEU A 123 -22.52 -1.20 16.69
C LEU A 123 -22.90 -1.57 15.26
N ARG A 124 -22.28 -2.62 14.73
CA ARG A 124 -22.63 -3.14 13.41
C ARG A 124 -24.05 -3.71 13.37
N TYR A 125 -24.43 -4.49 14.38
CA TYR A 125 -25.80 -5.02 14.49
C TYR A 125 -26.82 -3.91 14.69
N ALA A 126 -26.54 -2.89 15.49
CA ALA A 126 -27.40 -1.72 15.63
C ALA A 126 -27.60 -0.99 14.29
N GLY A 127 -26.55 -0.83 13.49
CA GLY A 127 -26.67 -0.26 12.14
C GLY A 127 -27.55 -1.11 11.22
N GLN A 128 -27.43 -2.44 11.28
CA GLN A 128 -28.26 -3.36 10.49
C GLN A 128 -29.73 -3.31 10.91
N THR A 129 -30.01 -3.22 12.21
CA THR A 129 -31.44 -3.09 12.71
C THR A 129 -32.06 -1.76 12.28
N LEU A 130 -31.26 -0.72 12.06
CA LEU A 130 -31.71 0.56 11.51
C LEU A 130 -31.85 0.55 9.96
N GLY A 131 -31.68 -0.62 9.32
CA GLY A 131 -31.82 -0.78 7.87
C GLY A 131 -30.64 -0.20 7.06
N MET A 132 -29.50 0.05 7.69
CA MET A 132 -28.32 0.53 6.98
C MET A 132 -27.69 -0.58 6.16
N SER A 133 -27.26 -0.26 4.94
CA SER A 133 -26.43 -1.18 4.13
C SER A 133 -25.03 -1.31 4.71
N ASP A 134 -24.32 -2.42 4.41
CA ASP A 134 -22.93 -2.65 4.86
C ASP A 134 -21.98 -1.50 4.48
N ARG A 135 -22.20 -0.83 3.34
CA ARG A 135 -21.45 0.34 2.93
C ARG A 135 -21.72 1.56 3.81
N GLN A 136 -23.00 1.77 4.19
CA GLN A 136 -23.37 2.87 5.08
C GLN A 136 -22.83 2.66 6.48
N ILE A 137 -22.85 1.42 6.99
CA ILE A 137 -22.25 1.06 8.28
C ILE A 137 -20.75 1.33 8.24
N PHE A 138 -20.06 0.93 7.18
CA PHE A 138 -18.62 1.15 7.03
C PHE A 138 -18.20 2.63 7.09
N TRP A 139 -19.03 3.55 6.58
CA TRP A 139 -18.69 4.98 6.53
C TRP A 139 -19.25 5.80 7.70
N LYS A 140 -20.20 5.27 8.46
CA LYS A 140 -20.87 6.00 9.54
C LYS A 140 -20.52 5.48 10.94
N VAL A 141 -20.04 4.26 11.04
CA VAL A 141 -19.66 3.57 12.27
C VAL A 141 -18.16 3.30 12.29
#